data_11ff14152448467c86ecb279813cd238
#
_entry.id   11ff14152448467c86ecb279813cd238
#
_cell.length_a   1.000
_cell.length_b   1.000
_cell.length_c   1.000
_cell.angle_alpha   90.00
_cell.angle_beta   90.00
_cell.angle_gamma   90.00
#
_symmetry.space_group_name_H-M   'P 1'
#
loop_
_entity.id
_entity.type
_entity.pdbx_description
1 polymer ?
#
loop_
_entity_poly.entity_id
_entity_poly.type
_entity_poly.pdbx_seq_one_letter_code
_entity_poly.pdbx_strand_id
1 'polypeptide(L)'
;MAETAIDILKKPGTAGLFESRTHVDHSLETLEHILVMMKIQNGEIADYFTKVADFLEIEGANPFRVRAYRNAARTITGLAHSIAELIAAESDLTQLSGIGKELDEKIKEIVRTGRLAKLEELESRLPPGLHQVLKIPGLGPRKVKALYHALKIQDLEDLKKAAREGRVRTIEGFGLKTEERILKDIQRLIHSENRTPWFTAEAIARTLTEFLRQDQLLADITVAGSFRRRKETVGDLDILISCRNASAVMNSFTAYEGVERVISQGDTRASIVLRSGLQVDLRVVPQESYGAALHYFTGSQAHNIAIRRIGQQKRLKINEYGVFTGNRRTGGQTEEDVYASLDLPYIEPELREDRGEIQAAREKRLPHLV
;
A
#
# COMPACT_ATOMS: atom_id res chain seq x y z
N MET A 1 -8.05 -27.62 9.43
CA MET A 1 -7.95 -29.08 9.12
C MET A 1 -6.52 -29.53 8.72
N ALA A 2 -5.61 -28.61 8.42
CA ALA A 2 -4.20 -28.97 8.12
C ALA A 2 -3.32 -29.17 9.37
N GLU A 3 -3.64 -28.53 10.50
CA GLU A 3 -2.88 -28.71 11.76
C GLU A 3 -3.14 -30.06 12.47
N THR A 4 -4.29 -30.69 12.22
CA THR A 4 -4.65 -31.98 12.86
C THR A 4 -3.91 -33.17 12.24
N ALA A 5 -3.39 -33.03 11.02
CA ALA A 5 -2.65 -34.10 10.35
C ALA A 5 -1.18 -34.20 10.80
N ILE A 6 -0.59 -33.09 11.26
CA ILE A 6 0.81 -33.03 11.68
C ILE A 6 1.01 -33.58 13.10
N ASP A 7 -0.01 -33.50 13.95
CA ASP A 7 0.09 -33.98 15.37
C ASP A 7 -0.07 -35.50 15.52
N ILE A 8 -0.63 -36.17 14.53
CA ILE A 8 -0.80 -37.64 14.55
C ILE A 8 0.52 -38.38 14.25
N LEU A 9 1.46 -37.73 13.56
CA LEU A 9 2.74 -38.32 13.14
C LEU A 9 3.89 -38.16 14.15
N LYS A 10 3.66 -37.44 15.25
CA LYS A 10 4.71 -37.14 16.27
C LYS A 10 4.67 -38.01 17.53
N LYS A 11 3.89 -39.09 17.61
CA LYS A 11 3.92 -40.00 18.79
C LYS A 11 5.03 -41.02 18.65
N PRO A 12 5.97 -41.10 19.62
CA PRO A 12 7.03 -42.12 19.64
C PRO A 12 6.50 -43.45 20.21
N GLY A 13 6.61 -44.50 19.41
CA GLY A 13 6.37 -45.84 19.91
C GLY A 13 5.92 -46.83 18.82
N THR A 14 6.83 -47.27 17.95
CA THR A 14 6.90 -48.65 17.43
C THR A 14 8.28 -48.83 16.77
N ALA A 15 9.12 -49.57 17.42
CA ALA A 15 10.39 -50.05 16.91
C ALA A 15 10.09 -51.19 15.92
N GLY A 16 10.49 -51.01 14.67
CA GLY A 16 10.45 -52.07 13.66
C GLY A 16 9.95 -51.53 12.29
N LEU A 17 10.90 -51.03 11.50
CA LEU A 17 10.88 -51.03 10.02
C LEU A 17 11.90 -49.99 9.52
N PHE A 18 13.12 -50.42 9.37
CA PHE A 18 14.25 -49.57 8.92
C PHE A 18 14.29 -49.32 7.41
N GLU A 19 13.20 -49.62 6.68
CA GLU A 19 13.10 -49.36 5.23
C GLU A 19 12.13 -48.26 4.82
N SER A 20 11.50 -47.52 5.78
CA SER A 20 10.47 -46.55 5.44
C SER A 20 10.91 -45.08 5.51
N ARG A 21 12.13 -44.74 5.99
CA ARG A 21 12.59 -43.34 6.12
C ARG A 21 12.77 -42.62 4.78
N THR A 22 13.28 -43.29 3.76
CA THR A 22 13.46 -42.71 2.42
C THR A 22 12.14 -42.42 1.70
N HIS A 23 11.10 -43.21 1.97
CA HIS A 23 9.76 -42.99 1.37
C HIS A 23 8.98 -41.89 2.06
N VAL A 24 9.17 -41.70 3.37
CA VAL A 24 8.50 -40.63 4.13
C VAL A 24 9.12 -39.25 3.82
N ASP A 25 10.45 -39.18 3.71
CA ASP A 25 11.14 -37.93 3.32
C ASP A 25 10.75 -37.53 1.89
N HIS A 26 10.66 -38.46 0.98
CA HIS A 26 10.19 -38.18 -0.40
C HIS A 26 8.72 -37.74 -0.44
N SER A 27 7.89 -38.26 0.44
CA SER A 27 6.47 -37.87 0.56
C SER A 27 6.29 -36.50 1.18
N LEU A 28 7.13 -36.12 2.15
CA LEU A 28 7.12 -34.79 2.77
C LEU A 28 7.66 -33.71 1.81
N GLU A 29 8.75 -33.98 1.10
CA GLU A 29 9.25 -33.10 0.04
C GLU A 29 8.23 -32.93 -1.08
N THR A 30 7.50 -34.00 -1.44
CA THR A 30 6.44 -33.95 -2.46
C THR A 30 5.24 -33.13 -1.97
N LEU A 31 4.86 -33.25 -0.70
CA LEU A 31 3.77 -32.45 -0.09
C LEU A 31 4.15 -30.97 0.05
N GLU A 32 5.38 -30.67 0.46
CA GLU A 32 5.88 -29.30 0.48
C GLU A 32 5.94 -28.69 -0.94
N HIS A 33 6.37 -29.46 -1.92
CA HIS A 33 6.35 -29.06 -3.33
C HIS A 33 4.93 -28.80 -3.84
N ILE A 34 3.97 -29.65 -3.51
CA ILE A 34 2.56 -29.48 -3.87
C ILE A 34 1.97 -28.26 -3.16
N LEU A 35 2.34 -28.02 -1.89
CA LEU A 35 1.88 -26.84 -1.14
C LEU A 35 2.45 -25.52 -1.70
N VAL A 36 3.69 -25.52 -2.16
CA VAL A 36 4.32 -24.37 -2.85
C VAL A 36 3.68 -24.15 -4.21
N MET A 37 3.44 -25.22 -4.98
CA MET A 37 2.74 -25.15 -6.29
C MET A 37 1.33 -24.60 -6.17
N MET A 38 0.58 -24.90 -5.10
CA MET A 38 -0.78 -24.41 -4.90
C MET A 38 -0.86 -22.95 -4.41
N LYS A 39 0.27 -22.32 -4.07
CA LYS A 39 0.31 -20.98 -3.47
C LYS A 39 0.64 -19.86 -4.45
N ILE A 40 1.36 -20.12 -5.53
CA ILE A 40 1.83 -19.06 -6.42
C ILE A 40 0.73 -18.61 -7.40
N GLN A 41 0.45 -17.34 -7.44
CA GLN A 41 -0.56 -16.75 -8.31
C GLN A 41 0.06 -16.25 -9.63
N ASN A 42 -0.75 -16.16 -10.69
CA ASN A 42 -0.33 -15.62 -11.99
C ASN A 42 0.31 -14.23 -11.87
N GLY A 43 -0.21 -13.39 -10.98
CA GLY A 43 0.34 -12.07 -10.70
C GLY A 43 1.78 -12.11 -10.19
N GLU A 44 2.09 -13.03 -9.28
CA GLU A 44 3.44 -13.20 -8.74
C GLU A 44 4.44 -13.66 -9.81
N ILE A 45 4.03 -14.62 -10.67
CA ILE A 45 4.86 -15.07 -11.81
C ILE A 45 5.11 -13.89 -12.78
N ALA A 46 4.08 -13.10 -13.08
CA ALA A 46 4.18 -11.94 -13.93
C ALA A 46 5.11 -10.85 -13.34
N ASP A 47 5.12 -10.69 -12.02
CA ASP A 47 6.02 -9.79 -11.31
C ASP A 47 7.49 -10.19 -11.45
N TYR A 48 7.82 -11.50 -11.37
CA TYR A 48 9.16 -12.00 -11.66
C TYR A 48 9.63 -11.59 -13.06
N PHE A 49 8.78 -11.75 -14.06
CA PHE A 49 9.11 -11.41 -15.44
C PHE A 49 9.20 -9.91 -15.67
N THR A 50 8.36 -9.14 -15.01
CA THR A 50 8.44 -7.66 -15.05
C THR A 50 9.76 -7.18 -14.46
N LYS A 51 10.17 -7.70 -13.30
CA LYS A 51 11.46 -7.38 -12.69
C LYS A 51 12.65 -7.74 -13.59
N VAL A 52 12.63 -8.94 -14.19
CA VAL A 52 13.68 -9.33 -15.16
C VAL A 52 13.74 -8.37 -16.33
N ALA A 53 12.60 -7.98 -16.91
CA ALA A 53 12.55 -7.02 -18.01
C ALA A 53 13.12 -5.65 -17.60
N ASP A 54 12.81 -5.18 -16.39
CA ASP A 54 13.26 -3.89 -15.89
C ASP A 54 14.79 -3.90 -15.65
N PHE A 55 15.32 -4.92 -15.03
CA PHE A 55 16.77 -5.04 -14.85
C PHE A 55 17.53 -5.20 -16.17
N LEU A 56 17.02 -5.99 -17.11
CA LEU A 56 17.59 -6.10 -18.45
C LEU A 56 17.59 -4.74 -19.17
N GLU A 57 16.56 -3.91 -19.03
CA GLU A 57 16.53 -2.58 -19.63
C GLU A 57 17.51 -1.62 -18.96
N ILE A 58 17.69 -1.68 -17.64
CA ILE A 58 18.71 -0.92 -16.90
C ILE A 58 20.11 -1.30 -17.37
N GLU A 59 20.42 -2.59 -17.51
CA GLU A 59 21.70 -3.06 -18.07
C GLU A 59 21.90 -2.62 -19.53
N GLY A 60 20.85 -2.29 -20.25
CA GLY A 60 20.88 -1.96 -21.68
C GLY A 60 20.91 -3.19 -22.57
N ALA A 61 20.32 -4.29 -22.12
CA ALA A 61 20.16 -5.51 -22.89
C ALA A 61 19.33 -5.29 -24.18
N ASN A 62 19.38 -6.29 -25.09
CA ASN A 62 18.65 -6.24 -26.33
C ASN A 62 17.15 -5.96 -26.12
N PRO A 63 16.56 -4.92 -26.76
CA PRO A 63 15.16 -4.54 -26.60
C PRO A 63 14.16 -5.64 -26.94
N PHE A 64 14.52 -6.59 -27.82
CA PHE A 64 13.67 -7.72 -28.14
C PHE A 64 13.52 -8.66 -26.94
N ARG A 65 14.62 -8.87 -26.20
CA ARG A 65 14.63 -9.68 -24.98
C ARG A 65 13.78 -9.04 -23.87
N VAL A 66 13.95 -7.75 -23.65
CA VAL A 66 13.11 -6.97 -22.71
C VAL A 66 11.63 -7.11 -23.05
N ARG A 67 11.29 -6.94 -24.35
CA ARG A 67 9.89 -7.10 -24.83
C ARG A 67 9.34 -8.49 -24.63
N ALA A 68 10.15 -9.54 -24.83
CA ALA A 68 9.72 -10.92 -24.63
C ALA A 68 9.25 -11.16 -23.19
N TYR A 69 10.03 -10.73 -22.18
CA TYR A 69 9.64 -10.84 -20.78
C TYR A 69 8.39 -10.00 -20.45
N ARG A 70 8.28 -8.77 -20.96
CA ARG A 70 7.09 -7.93 -20.76
C ARG A 70 5.83 -8.50 -21.41
N ASN A 71 5.96 -9.11 -22.58
CA ASN A 71 4.84 -9.77 -23.26
C ASN A 71 4.40 -10.99 -22.47
N ALA A 72 5.34 -11.83 -22.03
CA ALA A 72 5.04 -12.98 -21.19
C ALA A 72 4.32 -12.57 -19.89
N ALA A 73 4.80 -11.54 -19.19
CA ALA A 73 4.15 -11.02 -17.99
C ALA A 73 2.69 -10.61 -18.27
N ARG A 74 2.43 -9.90 -19.38
CA ARG A 74 1.06 -9.52 -19.78
C ARG A 74 0.19 -10.71 -20.10
N THR A 75 0.72 -11.68 -20.85
CA THR A 75 -0.01 -12.91 -21.17
C THR A 75 -0.42 -13.65 -19.91
N ILE A 76 0.52 -13.85 -18.98
CA ILE A 76 0.28 -14.54 -17.70
C ILE A 76 -0.78 -13.81 -16.86
N THR A 77 -0.68 -12.47 -16.74
CA THR A 77 -1.66 -11.67 -15.99
C THR A 77 -3.06 -11.75 -16.60
N GLY A 78 -3.17 -11.90 -17.93
CA GLY A 78 -4.45 -11.96 -18.64
C GLY A 78 -5.09 -13.35 -18.69
N LEU A 79 -4.45 -14.40 -18.14
CA LEU A 79 -5.00 -15.74 -18.14
C LEU A 79 -6.17 -15.89 -17.16
N ALA A 80 -7.23 -16.54 -17.62
CA ALA A 80 -8.38 -16.90 -16.80
C ALA A 80 -8.11 -18.11 -15.88
N HIS A 81 -7.11 -18.92 -16.20
CA HIS A 81 -6.72 -20.11 -15.46
C HIS A 81 -5.37 -19.92 -14.77
N SER A 82 -5.18 -20.57 -13.63
CA SER A 82 -3.90 -20.58 -12.94
C SER A 82 -2.83 -21.29 -13.78
N ILE A 83 -1.65 -20.69 -13.93
CA ILE A 83 -0.48 -21.34 -14.54
C ILE A 83 -0.10 -22.61 -13.77
N ALA A 84 -0.22 -22.62 -12.45
CA ALA A 84 0.04 -23.81 -11.64
C ALA A 84 -0.92 -24.95 -11.97
N GLU A 85 -2.19 -24.66 -12.23
CA GLU A 85 -3.18 -25.66 -12.69
C GLU A 85 -2.85 -26.17 -14.08
N LEU A 86 -2.45 -25.29 -15.01
CA LEU A 86 -2.03 -25.71 -16.36
C LEU A 86 -0.80 -26.63 -16.32
N ILE A 87 0.18 -26.34 -15.45
CA ILE A 87 1.36 -27.19 -15.27
C ILE A 87 0.97 -28.54 -14.64
N ALA A 88 0.09 -28.52 -13.63
CA ALA A 88 -0.41 -29.76 -13.01
C ALA A 88 -1.20 -30.65 -13.99
N ALA A 89 -1.86 -30.04 -14.99
CA ALA A 89 -2.55 -30.73 -16.08
C ALA A 89 -1.62 -31.08 -17.26
N GLU A 90 -0.30 -30.98 -17.12
CA GLU A 90 0.72 -31.20 -18.14
C GLU A 90 0.48 -30.44 -19.45
N SER A 91 -0.19 -29.28 -19.37
CA SER A 91 -0.48 -28.45 -20.55
C SER A 91 0.81 -27.83 -21.11
N ASP A 92 0.91 -27.78 -22.44
CA ASP A 92 2.01 -27.12 -23.13
C ASP A 92 1.86 -25.59 -23.08
N LEU A 93 2.61 -24.93 -22.19
CA LEU A 93 2.56 -23.47 -22.04
C LEU A 93 3.12 -22.73 -23.26
N THR A 94 3.84 -23.37 -24.16
CA THR A 94 4.34 -22.74 -25.40
C THR A 94 3.23 -22.39 -26.38
N GLN A 95 2.02 -22.90 -26.19
CA GLN A 95 0.82 -22.52 -26.95
C GLN A 95 0.30 -21.14 -26.54
N LEU A 96 0.74 -20.62 -25.39
CA LEU A 96 0.36 -19.28 -24.93
C LEU A 96 1.14 -18.22 -25.72
N SER A 97 0.43 -17.18 -26.16
CA SER A 97 1.03 -16.10 -26.94
C SER A 97 2.21 -15.46 -26.22
N GLY A 98 3.37 -15.45 -26.86
CA GLY A 98 4.59 -14.85 -26.31
C GLY A 98 5.34 -15.71 -25.29
N ILE A 99 4.94 -16.94 -25.06
CA ILE A 99 5.64 -17.92 -24.22
C ILE A 99 6.36 -18.92 -25.13
N GLY A 100 7.67 -18.76 -25.27
CA GLY A 100 8.54 -19.75 -25.94
C GLY A 100 9.14 -20.73 -24.93
N LYS A 101 9.87 -21.74 -25.43
CA LYS A 101 10.47 -22.80 -24.59
C LYS A 101 11.30 -22.25 -23.41
N GLU A 102 12.12 -21.22 -23.64
CA GLU A 102 12.95 -20.60 -22.59
C GLU A 102 12.09 -19.98 -21.48
N LEU A 103 10.96 -19.37 -21.83
CA LEU A 103 10.08 -18.74 -20.84
C LEU A 103 9.19 -19.79 -20.14
N ASP A 104 8.78 -20.85 -20.83
CA ASP A 104 8.10 -22.01 -20.25
C ASP A 104 8.93 -22.64 -19.13
N GLU A 105 10.22 -22.92 -19.40
CA GLU A 105 11.15 -23.46 -18.39
C GLU A 105 11.26 -22.54 -17.16
N LYS A 106 11.34 -21.22 -17.36
CA LYS A 106 11.39 -20.24 -16.28
C LYS A 106 10.09 -20.13 -15.49
N ILE A 107 8.94 -20.27 -16.15
CA ILE A 107 7.63 -20.33 -15.46
C ILE A 107 7.60 -21.58 -14.56
N LYS A 108 8.00 -22.74 -15.09
CA LYS A 108 8.08 -23.98 -14.33
C LYS A 108 9.06 -23.88 -13.15
N GLU A 109 10.20 -23.21 -13.35
CA GLU A 109 11.16 -22.94 -12.28
C GLU A 109 10.50 -22.13 -11.16
N ILE A 110 9.82 -21.01 -11.48
CA ILE A 110 9.16 -20.15 -10.50
C ILE A 110 8.07 -20.93 -9.74
N VAL A 111 7.21 -21.66 -10.47
CA VAL A 111 6.11 -22.43 -9.85
C VAL A 111 6.65 -23.51 -8.91
N ARG A 112 7.74 -24.18 -9.31
CA ARG A 112 8.34 -25.25 -8.51
C ARG A 112 9.11 -24.75 -7.28
N THR A 113 9.83 -23.63 -7.40
CA THR A 113 10.82 -23.19 -6.40
C THR A 113 10.45 -21.90 -5.69
N GLY A 114 9.47 -21.14 -6.21
CA GLY A 114 9.19 -19.78 -5.75
C GLY A 114 10.34 -18.79 -6.05
N ARG A 115 11.30 -19.17 -6.93
CA ARG A 115 12.50 -18.37 -7.23
C ARG A 115 12.76 -18.39 -8.74
N LEU A 116 13.58 -17.46 -9.22
CA LEU A 116 14.01 -17.40 -10.62
C LEU A 116 15.51 -17.08 -10.68
N ALA A 117 16.33 -18.06 -11.02
CA ALA A 117 17.78 -17.92 -11.09
C ALA A 117 18.22 -16.75 -11.98
N LYS A 118 17.48 -16.48 -13.08
CA LYS A 118 17.78 -15.35 -13.95
C LYS A 118 17.57 -13.99 -13.26
N LEU A 119 16.61 -13.87 -12.37
CA LEU A 119 16.40 -12.64 -11.59
C LEU A 119 17.53 -12.48 -10.56
N GLU A 120 17.88 -13.53 -9.85
CA GLU A 120 18.96 -13.53 -8.86
C GLU A 120 20.31 -13.16 -9.51
N GLU A 121 20.59 -13.67 -10.71
CA GLU A 121 21.77 -13.30 -11.51
C GLU A 121 21.79 -11.80 -11.83
N LEU A 122 20.67 -11.21 -12.22
CA LEU A 122 20.55 -9.79 -12.54
C LEU A 122 20.66 -8.91 -11.29
N GLU A 123 20.03 -9.34 -10.19
CA GLU A 123 20.12 -8.65 -8.89
C GLU A 123 21.54 -8.64 -8.34
N SER A 124 22.34 -9.68 -8.61
CA SER A 124 23.76 -9.71 -8.19
C SER A 124 24.66 -8.75 -8.95
N ARG A 125 24.27 -8.30 -10.14
CA ARG A 125 25.03 -7.40 -11.00
C ARG A 125 24.69 -5.92 -10.81
N LEU A 126 23.51 -5.64 -10.31
CA LEU A 126 23.00 -4.28 -10.11
C LEU A 126 22.84 -3.99 -8.62
N PRO A 127 22.98 -2.73 -8.19
CA PRO A 127 22.72 -2.36 -6.82
C PRO A 127 21.31 -2.76 -6.38
N PRO A 128 21.15 -3.47 -5.25
CA PRO A 128 19.85 -4.01 -4.83
C PRO A 128 18.81 -2.92 -4.55
N GLY A 129 19.26 -1.69 -4.23
CA GLY A 129 18.36 -0.56 -3.99
C GLY A 129 17.68 0.02 -5.24
N LEU A 130 18.18 -0.31 -6.46
CA LEU A 130 17.58 0.21 -7.70
C LEU A 130 16.13 -0.27 -7.93
N HIS A 131 15.76 -1.43 -7.41
CA HIS A 131 14.37 -1.89 -7.49
C HIS A 131 13.40 -0.99 -6.70
N GLN A 132 13.86 -0.36 -5.61
CA GLN A 132 13.06 0.62 -4.86
C GLN A 132 12.93 1.92 -5.66
N VAL A 133 13.98 2.34 -6.37
CA VAL A 133 13.92 3.52 -7.25
C VAL A 133 12.92 3.31 -8.40
N LEU A 134 12.78 2.10 -8.92
CA LEU A 134 11.77 1.74 -9.94
C LEU A 134 10.32 1.86 -9.43
N LYS A 135 10.08 1.78 -8.12
CA LYS A 135 8.73 1.95 -7.54
C LYS A 135 8.25 3.41 -7.55
N ILE A 136 9.15 4.38 -7.82
CA ILE A 136 8.79 5.79 -7.88
C ILE A 136 7.97 6.07 -9.15
N PRO A 137 6.73 6.62 -9.03
CA PRO A 137 5.89 6.93 -10.18
C PRO A 137 6.60 7.81 -11.22
N GLY A 138 6.65 7.32 -12.47
CA GLY A 138 7.29 8.03 -13.58
C GLY A 138 8.81 7.88 -13.67
N LEU A 139 9.44 7.05 -12.82
CA LEU A 139 10.80 6.58 -12.97
C LEU A 139 10.80 5.15 -13.52
N GLY A 140 10.53 5.03 -14.83
CA GLY A 140 10.69 3.73 -15.51
C GLY A 140 12.19 3.37 -15.70
N PRO A 141 12.48 2.13 -16.14
CA PRO A 141 13.86 1.60 -16.25
C PRO A 141 14.83 2.48 -17.02
N ARG A 142 14.36 3.17 -18.08
CA ARG A 142 15.21 4.11 -18.85
C ARG A 142 15.68 5.29 -18.01
N LYS A 143 14.78 5.84 -17.19
CA LYS A 143 15.13 6.96 -16.31
C LYS A 143 16.02 6.50 -15.16
N VAL A 144 15.73 5.32 -14.59
CA VAL A 144 16.58 4.71 -13.56
C VAL A 144 17.98 4.43 -14.11
N LYS A 145 18.09 3.90 -15.34
CA LYS A 145 19.36 3.75 -16.05
C LYS A 145 20.12 5.07 -16.14
N ALA A 146 19.46 6.16 -16.57
CA ALA A 146 20.08 7.48 -16.67
C ALA A 146 20.59 7.99 -15.30
N LEU A 147 19.78 7.85 -14.25
CA LEU A 147 20.15 8.19 -12.88
C LEU A 147 21.35 7.37 -12.38
N TYR A 148 21.32 6.06 -12.59
CA TYR A 148 22.41 5.16 -12.21
C TYR A 148 23.73 5.50 -12.91
N HIS A 149 23.70 5.71 -14.23
CA HIS A 149 24.94 5.99 -14.99
C HIS A 149 25.46 7.40 -14.74
N ALA A 150 24.59 8.43 -14.71
CA ALA A 150 25.02 9.82 -14.61
C ALA A 150 25.38 10.25 -13.18
N LEU A 151 24.60 9.83 -12.19
CA LEU A 151 24.75 10.25 -10.79
C LEU A 151 25.19 9.13 -9.83
N LYS A 152 25.37 7.91 -10.33
CA LYS A 152 25.73 6.72 -9.54
C LYS A 152 24.69 6.43 -8.43
N ILE A 153 23.42 6.69 -8.71
CA ILE A 153 22.34 6.39 -7.79
C ILE A 153 22.21 4.88 -7.62
N GLN A 154 22.34 4.37 -6.40
CA GLN A 154 22.25 2.95 -6.08
C GLN A 154 20.97 2.60 -5.32
N ASP A 155 20.37 3.58 -4.61
CA ASP A 155 19.18 3.39 -3.79
C ASP A 155 18.33 4.69 -3.67
N LEU A 156 17.29 4.65 -2.83
CA LEU A 156 16.40 5.79 -2.58
C LEU A 156 17.09 6.94 -1.84
N GLU A 157 18.05 6.66 -0.94
CA GLU A 157 18.74 7.71 -0.19
C GLU A 157 19.72 8.49 -1.08
N ASP A 158 20.44 7.79 -1.96
CA ASP A 158 21.26 8.45 -2.98
C ASP A 158 20.42 9.35 -3.88
N LEU A 159 19.26 8.85 -4.33
CA LEU A 159 18.32 9.62 -5.16
C LEU A 159 17.79 10.83 -4.42
N LYS A 160 17.39 10.68 -3.17
CA LYS A 160 16.91 11.77 -2.31
C LYS A 160 17.96 12.85 -2.10
N LYS A 161 19.21 12.43 -1.84
CA LYS A 161 20.35 13.35 -1.71
C LYS A 161 20.58 14.10 -3.01
N ALA A 162 20.68 13.41 -4.13
CA ALA A 162 20.89 14.01 -5.44
C ALA A 162 19.76 15.00 -5.84
N ALA A 163 18.50 14.66 -5.52
CA ALA A 163 17.36 15.53 -5.79
C ALA A 163 17.36 16.79 -4.88
N ARG A 164 17.74 16.66 -3.60
CA ARG A 164 17.88 17.82 -2.69
C ARG A 164 18.99 18.77 -3.11
N GLU A 165 20.06 18.24 -3.66
CA GLU A 165 21.21 18.99 -4.19
C GLU A 165 20.95 19.59 -5.60
N GLY A 166 19.77 19.32 -6.20
CA GLY A 166 19.41 19.83 -7.53
C GLY A 166 20.15 19.14 -8.68
N ARG A 167 20.82 18.01 -8.43
CA ARG A 167 21.59 17.28 -9.44
C ARG A 167 20.72 16.46 -10.40
N VAL A 168 19.54 16.03 -9.97
CA VAL A 168 18.64 15.24 -10.81
C VAL A 168 18.15 16.06 -12.02
N ARG A 169 17.84 17.35 -11.83
CA ARG A 169 17.39 18.25 -12.89
C ARG A 169 18.42 18.52 -13.96
N THR A 170 19.72 18.23 -13.72
CA THR A 170 20.80 18.41 -14.70
C THR A 170 20.86 17.29 -15.73
N ILE A 171 20.15 16.19 -15.52
CA ILE A 171 20.10 15.06 -16.44
C ILE A 171 19.04 15.32 -17.51
N GLU A 172 19.34 15.03 -18.75
CA GLU A 172 18.39 15.12 -19.86
C GLU A 172 17.11 14.32 -19.58
N GLY A 173 15.95 14.95 -19.80
CA GLY A 173 14.64 14.36 -19.51
C GLY A 173 14.18 14.49 -18.05
N PHE A 174 14.96 15.18 -17.19
CA PHE A 174 14.56 15.53 -15.83
C PHE A 174 14.55 17.05 -15.66
N GLY A 175 13.39 17.61 -15.37
CA GLY A 175 13.24 19.04 -15.06
C GLY A 175 12.98 19.26 -13.56
N LEU A 176 12.97 20.52 -13.14
CA LEU A 176 12.66 20.94 -11.76
C LEU A 176 11.40 20.28 -11.21
N LYS A 177 10.29 20.29 -11.97
CA LYS A 177 9.03 19.65 -11.56
C LYS A 177 9.15 18.14 -11.35
N THR A 178 10.01 17.48 -12.13
CA THR A 178 10.26 16.03 -11.98
C THR A 178 11.04 15.77 -10.70
N GLU A 179 12.06 16.55 -10.42
CA GLU A 179 12.89 16.44 -9.21
C GLU A 179 12.06 16.68 -7.94
N GLU A 180 11.23 17.73 -7.91
CA GLU A 180 10.30 18.01 -6.79
C GLU A 180 9.31 16.85 -6.57
N ARG A 181 8.79 16.28 -7.66
CA ARG A 181 7.89 15.12 -7.60
C ARG A 181 8.62 13.89 -7.04
N ILE A 182 9.85 13.63 -7.47
CA ILE A 182 10.68 12.53 -6.96
C ILE A 182 10.84 12.64 -5.44
N LEU A 183 11.18 13.82 -4.92
CA LEU A 183 11.30 14.04 -3.47
C LEU A 183 10.00 13.74 -2.73
N LYS A 184 8.87 14.18 -3.27
CA LYS A 184 7.54 13.93 -2.69
C LYS A 184 7.18 12.43 -2.73
N ASP A 185 7.49 11.74 -3.82
CA ASP A 185 7.17 10.33 -4.00
C ASP A 185 8.10 9.42 -3.19
N ILE A 186 9.37 9.80 -2.99
CA ILE A 186 10.28 9.13 -2.03
C ILE A 186 9.69 9.20 -0.62
N GLN A 187 9.24 10.38 -0.18
CA GLN A 187 8.61 10.52 1.14
C GLN A 187 7.40 9.59 1.28
N ARG A 188 6.56 9.50 0.24
CA ARG A 188 5.39 8.61 0.24
C ARG A 188 5.78 7.14 0.29
N LEU A 189 6.83 6.73 -0.43
CA LEU A 189 7.32 5.34 -0.44
C LEU A 189 7.85 4.92 0.94
N ILE A 190 8.67 5.75 1.56
CA ILE A 190 9.19 5.50 2.92
C ILE A 190 8.03 5.33 3.91
N HIS A 191 6.98 6.17 3.80
CA HIS A 191 5.78 6.03 4.64
C HIS A 191 4.96 4.78 4.31
N SER A 192 4.97 4.30 3.05
CA SER A 192 4.22 3.10 2.67
C SER A 192 4.90 1.79 3.04
N GLU A 193 6.23 1.75 3.06
CA GLU A 193 6.99 0.56 3.48
C GLU A 193 6.96 0.33 4.99
N ASN A 194 6.74 1.37 5.79
CA ASN A 194 6.61 1.32 7.25
C ASN A 194 5.14 1.24 7.71
N ARG A 195 4.30 0.47 6.98
CA ARG A 195 2.89 0.32 7.40
C ARG A 195 2.77 -0.61 8.61
N THR A 196 2.00 -0.16 9.58
CA THR A 196 1.72 -0.87 10.83
C THR A 196 0.45 -1.71 10.68
N PRO A 197 0.42 -3.00 11.09
CA PRO A 197 -0.81 -3.77 11.12
C PRO A 197 -1.90 -3.05 11.94
N TRP A 198 -3.15 -3.14 11.49
CA TRP A 198 -4.26 -2.38 12.09
C TRP A 198 -4.41 -2.65 13.59
N PHE A 199 -4.31 -3.92 14.03
CA PHE A 199 -4.43 -4.29 15.44
C PHE A 199 -3.32 -3.69 16.32
N THR A 200 -2.09 -3.55 15.77
CA THR A 200 -0.98 -2.88 16.47
C THR A 200 -1.24 -1.37 16.57
N ALA A 201 -1.71 -0.78 15.47
CA ALA A 201 -2.09 0.63 15.43
C ALA A 201 -3.27 0.94 16.36
N GLU A 202 -4.22 0.00 16.55
CA GLU A 202 -5.34 0.14 17.47
C GLU A 202 -4.88 0.27 18.93
N ALA A 203 -3.93 -0.57 19.36
CA ALA A 203 -3.38 -0.48 20.71
C ALA A 203 -2.72 0.90 20.94
N ILE A 204 -1.93 1.38 19.96
CA ILE A 204 -1.27 2.70 20.02
C ILE A 204 -2.32 3.82 20.02
N ALA A 205 -3.28 3.76 19.10
CA ALA A 205 -4.34 4.75 18.96
C ALA A 205 -5.16 4.88 20.24
N ARG A 206 -5.52 3.76 20.87
CA ARG A 206 -6.25 3.72 22.13
C ARG A 206 -5.48 4.40 23.25
N THR A 207 -4.23 4.01 23.48
CA THR A 207 -3.39 4.60 24.54
C THR A 207 -3.22 6.12 24.34
N LEU A 208 -2.95 6.56 23.11
CA LEU A 208 -2.77 7.97 22.82
C LEU A 208 -4.07 8.77 22.94
N THR A 209 -5.19 8.22 22.47
CA THR A 209 -6.50 8.92 22.61
C THR A 209 -6.98 8.95 24.06
N GLU A 210 -6.72 7.91 24.86
CA GLU A 210 -6.98 7.92 26.31
C GLU A 210 -6.15 8.98 27.02
N PHE A 211 -4.85 9.10 26.69
CA PHE A 211 -3.99 10.17 27.21
C PHE A 211 -4.55 11.57 26.87
N LEU A 212 -4.91 11.82 25.62
CA LEU A 212 -5.46 13.10 25.20
C LEU A 212 -6.82 13.41 25.86
N ARG A 213 -7.66 12.40 26.12
CA ARG A 213 -8.97 12.57 26.80
C ARG A 213 -8.86 12.97 28.27
N GLN A 214 -7.70 12.79 28.89
CA GLN A 214 -7.48 13.27 30.26
C GLN A 214 -7.52 14.80 30.33
N ASP A 215 -7.31 15.48 29.19
CA ASP A 215 -7.48 16.90 29.05
C ASP A 215 -8.98 17.20 28.93
N GLN A 216 -9.61 17.71 30.02
CA GLN A 216 -11.06 17.98 30.14
C GLN A 216 -11.59 19.02 29.13
N LEU A 217 -10.74 19.53 28.24
CA LEU A 217 -11.07 20.55 27.23
C LEU A 217 -11.55 19.96 25.90
N LEU A 218 -11.53 18.64 25.73
CA LEU A 218 -11.96 17.98 24.50
C LEU A 218 -13.48 17.86 24.44
N ALA A 219 -14.07 18.23 23.29
CA ALA A 219 -15.46 17.95 22.96
C ALA A 219 -15.59 16.61 22.22
N ASP A 220 -14.77 16.43 21.17
CA ASP A 220 -14.72 15.22 20.36
C ASP A 220 -13.28 14.83 20.03
N ILE A 221 -13.05 13.52 19.92
CA ILE A 221 -11.80 12.94 19.43
C ILE A 221 -12.10 11.66 18.64
N THR A 222 -11.59 11.58 17.41
CA THR A 222 -11.71 10.41 16.55
C THR A 222 -10.42 10.16 15.78
N VAL A 223 -10.02 8.90 15.70
CA VAL A 223 -8.95 8.46 14.80
C VAL A 223 -9.57 8.21 13.43
N ALA A 224 -9.16 8.99 12.45
CA ALA A 224 -9.66 8.99 11.08
C ALA A 224 -8.77 8.13 10.15
N GLY A 225 -8.64 8.53 8.90
CA GLY A 225 -7.71 7.95 7.92
C GLY A 225 -7.99 6.49 7.57
N SER A 226 -6.95 5.81 7.15
CA SER A 226 -7.00 4.39 6.82
C SER A 226 -7.31 3.50 8.03
N PHE A 227 -7.00 3.98 9.24
CA PHE A 227 -7.35 3.32 10.50
C PHE A 227 -8.86 3.20 10.67
N ARG A 228 -9.61 4.30 10.51
CA ARG A 228 -11.08 4.30 10.63
C ARG A 228 -11.75 3.46 9.54
N ARG A 229 -11.14 3.40 8.35
CA ARG A 229 -11.62 2.54 7.25
C ARG A 229 -11.25 1.06 7.42
N ARG A 230 -10.69 0.68 8.57
CA ARG A 230 -10.30 -0.71 8.92
C ARG A 230 -9.45 -1.38 7.85
N LYS A 231 -8.46 -0.66 7.31
CA LYS A 231 -7.48 -1.25 6.38
C LYS A 231 -6.58 -2.22 7.16
N GLU A 232 -6.20 -3.33 6.55
CA GLU A 232 -5.31 -4.34 7.15
C GLU A 232 -4.05 -3.73 7.76
N THR A 233 -3.53 -2.67 7.12
CA THR A 233 -2.38 -1.90 7.59
C THR A 233 -2.63 -0.41 7.48
N VAL A 234 -2.03 0.39 8.37
CA VAL A 234 -2.07 1.85 8.37
C VAL A 234 -0.66 2.43 8.19
N GLY A 235 -0.54 3.53 7.45
CA GLY A 235 0.74 4.24 7.26
C GLY A 235 1.01 5.25 8.36
N ASP A 236 -0.06 5.85 8.85
CA ASP A 236 -0.08 6.89 9.86
C ASP A 236 -1.41 6.84 10.64
N LEU A 237 -1.50 7.55 11.75
CA LEU A 237 -2.75 7.78 12.47
C LEU A 237 -3.14 9.25 12.31
N ASP A 238 -4.31 9.49 11.73
CA ASP A 238 -4.93 10.80 11.66
C ASP A 238 -5.88 10.99 12.84
N ILE A 239 -5.55 11.84 13.80
CA ILE A 239 -6.40 12.16 14.96
C ILE A 239 -7.08 13.49 14.71
N LEU A 240 -8.41 13.48 14.72
CA LEU A 240 -9.22 14.69 14.63
C LEU A 240 -9.81 15.02 16.01
N ILE A 241 -9.68 16.28 16.41
CA ILE A 241 -10.17 16.76 17.69
C ILE A 241 -11.00 18.03 17.48
N SER A 242 -12.05 18.16 18.28
CA SER A 242 -12.71 19.42 18.55
C SER A 242 -12.53 19.78 20.01
N CYS A 243 -12.06 21.00 20.29
CA CYS A 243 -11.78 21.46 21.65
C CYS A 243 -11.87 22.99 21.75
N ARG A 244 -11.91 23.49 22.99
CA ARG A 244 -11.93 24.92 23.26
C ARG A 244 -10.54 25.59 23.29
N ASN A 245 -9.50 24.80 23.56
CA ASN A 245 -8.12 25.30 23.65
C ASN A 245 -7.17 24.42 22.84
N ALA A 246 -6.99 24.76 21.57
CA ALA A 246 -6.15 24.00 20.65
C ALA A 246 -4.67 23.98 21.09
N SER A 247 -4.15 25.11 21.60
CA SER A 247 -2.73 25.22 22.00
C SER A 247 -2.39 24.26 23.14
N ALA A 248 -3.28 24.12 24.14
CA ALA A 248 -3.06 23.19 25.24
C ALA A 248 -2.98 21.74 24.71
N VAL A 249 -3.93 21.36 23.84
CA VAL A 249 -3.96 20.02 23.25
C VAL A 249 -2.72 19.76 22.39
N MET A 250 -2.27 20.74 21.60
CA MET A 250 -1.04 20.60 20.80
C MET A 250 0.20 20.41 21.67
N ASN A 251 0.29 21.14 22.79
CA ASN A 251 1.40 20.98 23.73
C ASN A 251 1.36 19.60 24.43
N SER A 252 0.20 19.17 24.91
CA SER A 252 0.04 17.83 25.49
C SER A 252 0.41 16.73 24.49
N PHE A 253 -0.05 16.84 23.25
CA PHE A 253 0.23 15.87 22.20
C PHE A 253 1.72 15.74 21.88
N THR A 254 2.44 16.86 21.74
CA THR A 254 3.87 16.84 21.43
C THR A 254 4.75 16.49 22.63
N ALA A 255 4.22 16.64 23.85
CA ALA A 255 4.87 16.22 25.10
C ALA A 255 4.55 14.78 25.53
N TYR A 256 3.75 14.05 24.76
CA TYR A 256 3.42 12.65 25.08
C TYR A 256 4.70 11.82 25.20
N GLU A 257 4.81 11.00 26.26
CA GLU A 257 6.04 10.24 26.57
C GLU A 257 6.49 9.27 25.47
N GLY A 258 5.53 8.78 24.65
CA GLY A 258 5.79 7.91 23.51
C GLY A 258 6.39 8.60 22.29
N VAL A 259 6.55 9.92 22.31
CA VAL A 259 7.11 10.69 21.18
C VAL A 259 8.61 10.45 21.08
N GLU A 260 9.05 10.04 19.90
CA GLU A 260 10.47 10.01 19.52
C GLU A 260 10.90 11.35 18.95
N ARG A 261 10.07 11.93 18.06
CA ARG A 261 10.40 13.16 17.35
C ARG A 261 9.16 13.94 16.96
N VAL A 262 9.19 15.25 17.17
CA VAL A 262 8.21 16.19 16.64
C VAL A 262 8.63 16.60 15.22
N ILE A 263 7.76 16.35 14.24
CA ILE A 263 7.97 16.73 12.84
C ILE A 263 7.57 18.21 12.65
N SER A 264 6.39 18.56 13.16
CA SER A 264 5.84 19.94 13.09
C SER A 264 4.84 20.17 14.21
N GLN A 265 4.75 21.44 14.64
CA GLN A 265 3.74 21.91 15.58
C GLN A 265 3.29 23.32 15.16
N GLY A 266 2.00 23.48 14.97
CA GLY A 266 1.32 24.74 14.73
C GLY A 266 0.12 24.88 15.67
N ASP A 267 -0.70 25.91 15.47
CA ASP A 267 -1.82 26.22 16.37
C ASP A 267 -2.95 25.19 16.34
N THR A 268 -3.19 24.57 15.18
CA THR A 268 -4.31 23.63 14.97
C THR A 268 -3.89 22.32 14.31
N ARG A 269 -2.58 22.14 14.06
CA ARG A 269 -2.01 20.93 13.47
C ARG A 269 -0.65 20.65 14.09
N ALA A 270 -0.43 19.38 14.44
CA ALA A 270 0.89 18.87 14.82
C ALA A 270 1.10 17.49 14.23
N SER A 271 2.36 17.13 13.98
CA SER A 271 2.78 15.84 13.48
C SER A 271 3.97 15.34 14.30
N ILE A 272 3.89 14.11 14.77
CA ILE A 272 4.93 13.45 15.57
C ILE A 272 5.28 12.09 14.97
N VAL A 273 6.44 11.57 15.35
CA VAL A 273 6.79 10.15 15.19
C VAL A 273 6.90 9.55 16.57
N LEU A 274 6.22 8.45 16.80
CA LEU A 274 6.30 7.68 18.03
C LEU A 274 7.54 6.78 18.03
N ARG A 275 7.99 6.33 19.20
CA ARG A 275 9.10 5.37 19.35
C ARG A 275 8.85 4.04 18.63
N SER A 276 7.59 3.72 18.30
CA SER A 276 7.23 2.59 17.45
C SER A 276 7.53 2.80 15.96
N GLY A 277 7.97 4.00 15.57
CA GLY A 277 8.15 4.43 14.17
C GLY A 277 6.85 4.93 13.51
N LEU A 278 5.69 4.76 14.15
CA LEU A 278 4.41 5.19 13.58
C LEU A 278 4.28 6.71 13.64
N GLN A 279 3.96 7.34 12.51
CA GLN A 279 3.63 8.76 12.45
C GLN A 279 2.20 8.97 12.93
N VAL A 280 1.99 10.07 13.67
CA VAL A 280 0.66 10.51 14.10
C VAL A 280 0.49 11.98 13.76
N ASP A 281 -0.59 12.27 13.05
CA ASP A 281 -1.02 13.62 12.69
C ASP A 281 -2.24 13.99 13.52
N LEU A 282 -2.14 15.11 14.25
CA LEU A 282 -3.22 15.67 15.03
C LEU A 282 -3.75 16.94 14.37
N ARG A 283 -5.08 17.03 14.27
CA ARG A 283 -5.78 18.25 13.81
C ARG A 283 -6.88 18.64 14.78
N VAL A 284 -6.90 19.94 15.10
CA VAL A 284 -8.01 20.56 15.83
C VAL A 284 -8.86 21.35 14.87
N VAL A 285 -10.17 21.13 14.92
CA VAL A 285 -11.15 21.82 14.09
C VAL A 285 -12.28 22.39 14.96
N PRO A 286 -12.95 23.47 14.51
CA PRO A 286 -14.14 23.97 15.17
C PRO A 286 -15.25 22.90 15.21
N GLN A 287 -16.04 22.89 16.29
CA GLN A 287 -17.13 21.92 16.50
C GLN A 287 -18.10 21.87 15.30
N GLU A 288 -18.42 23.03 14.77
CA GLU A 288 -19.33 23.11 13.62
C GLU A 288 -18.75 22.52 12.34
N SER A 289 -17.43 22.35 12.23
CA SER A 289 -16.76 21.73 11.06
C SER A 289 -16.41 20.26 11.27
N TYR A 290 -16.68 19.72 12.46
CA TYR A 290 -16.18 18.42 12.87
C TYR A 290 -16.62 17.29 11.93
N GLY A 291 -17.89 17.25 11.54
CA GLY A 291 -18.40 16.21 10.65
C GLY A 291 -17.79 16.27 9.25
N ALA A 292 -17.70 17.47 8.66
CA ALA A 292 -17.06 17.64 7.35
C ALA A 292 -15.56 17.31 7.38
N ALA A 293 -14.86 17.71 8.46
CA ALA A 293 -13.46 17.34 8.68
C ALA A 293 -13.32 15.83 8.86
N LEU A 294 -14.18 15.20 9.64
CA LEU A 294 -14.15 13.76 9.86
C LEU A 294 -14.35 12.99 8.55
N HIS A 295 -15.32 13.39 7.72
CA HIS A 295 -15.51 12.87 6.38
C HIS A 295 -14.24 13.02 5.53
N TYR A 296 -13.68 14.23 5.49
CA TYR A 296 -12.53 14.54 4.66
C TYR A 296 -11.28 13.74 5.06
N PHE A 297 -10.95 13.71 6.37
CA PHE A 297 -9.77 13.01 6.88
C PHE A 297 -9.96 11.49 6.96
N THR A 298 -11.19 10.99 7.06
CA THR A 298 -11.46 9.55 6.91
C THR A 298 -11.11 9.09 5.49
N GLY A 299 -11.43 9.85 4.46
CA GLY A 299 -11.15 9.49 3.04
C GLY A 299 -12.06 8.34 2.57
N SER A 300 -11.63 7.53 1.60
CA SER A 300 -10.33 7.61 0.90
C SER A 300 -10.18 8.87 0.04
N GLN A 301 -8.98 9.11 -0.48
CA GLN A 301 -8.78 10.22 -1.42
C GLN A 301 -9.70 10.07 -2.65
N ALA A 302 -9.84 8.86 -3.19
CA ALA A 302 -10.70 8.57 -4.35
C ALA A 302 -12.15 8.85 -4.02
N HIS A 303 -12.65 8.35 -2.89
CA HIS A 303 -14.00 8.63 -2.40
C HIS A 303 -14.26 10.12 -2.23
N ASN A 304 -13.36 10.86 -1.58
CA ASN A 304 -13.47 12.31 -1.42
C ASN A 304 -13.52 13.07 -2.75
N ILE A 305 -12.77 12.63 -3.77
CA ILE A 305 -12.82 13.20 -5.12
C ILE A 305 -14.19 12.97 -5.76
N ALA A 306 -14.72 11.74 -5.64
CA ALA A 306 -16.04 11.39 -6.18
C ALA A 306 -17.16 12.20 -5.49
N ILE A 307 -17.16 12.28 -4.16
CA ILE A 307 -18.13 13.08 -3.37
C ILE A 307 -18.06 14.55 -3.76
N ARG A 308 -16.85 15.14 -3.86
CA ARG A 308 -16.72 16.54 -4.29
C ARG A 308 -17.20 16.78 -5.71
N ARG A 309 -17.01 15.82 -6.64
CA ARG A 309 -17.52 15.90 -8.02
C ARG A 309 -19.04 15.94 -8.06
N ILE A 310 -19.72 15.12 -7.24
CA ILE A 310 -21.17 15.12 -7.09
C ILE A 310 -21.63 16.47 -6.51
N GLY A 311 -20.94 16.97 -5.47
CA GLY A 311 -21.22 18.29 -4.90
C GLY A 311 -21.14 19.41 -5.94
N GLN A 312 -20.10 19.43 -6.79
CA GLN A 312 -19.94 20.40 -7.85
C GLN A 312 -21.11 20.36 -8.87
N GLN A 313 -21.58 19.17 -9.23
CA GLN A 313 -22.77 19.03 -10.09
C GLN A 313 -24.01 19.66 -9.48
N LYS A 314 -24.13 19.66 -8.16
CA LYS A 314 -25.20 20.31 -7.39
C LYS A 314 -24.89 21.76 -6.98
N ARG A 315 -23.81 22.35 -7.51
CA ARG A 315 -23.34 23.70 -7.17
C ARG A 315 -22.97 23.87 -5.69
N LEU A 316 -22.56 22.77 -5.04
CA LEU A 316 -22.05 22.75 -3.69
C LEU A 316 -20.53 22.67 -3.69
N LYS A 317 -19.89 23.41 -2.74
CA LYS A 317 -18.48 23.27 -2.40
C LYS A 317 -18.36 22.46 -1.12
N ILE A 318 -17.69 21.32 -1.19
CA ILE A 318 -17.46 20.42 -0.05
C ILE A 318 -15.96 20.39 0.26
N ASN A 319 -15.60 20.67 1.50
CA ASN A 319 -14.23 20.59 2.01
C ASN A 319 -14.25 20.26 3.52
N GLU A 320 -13.07 20.23 4.15
CA GLU A 320 -12.90 19.94 5.58
C GLU A 320 -13.60 20.96 6.52
N TYR A 321 -14.03 22.10 6.03
CA TYR A 321 -14.70 23.13 6.82
C TYR A 321 -16.23 23.03 6.75
N GLY A 322 -16.78 22.31 5.78
CA GLY A 322 -18.23 22.15 5.64
C GLY A 322 -18.72 21.96 4.21
N VAL A 323 -20.04 22.01 4.07
CA VAL A 323 -20.76 22.08 2.81
C VAL A 323 -21.23 23.51 2.60
N PHE A 324 -20.97 24.07 1.42
CA PHE A 324 -21.24 25.48 1.11
C PHE A 324 -22.03 25.64 -0.19
N THR A 325 -22.97 26.58 -0.18
CA THR A 325 -23.61 27.15 -1.38
C THR A 325 -23.10 28.57 -1.54
N GLY A 326 -22.27 28.82 -2.58
CA GLY A 326 -21.49 30.05 -2.65
C GLY A 326 -20.58 30.20 -1.43
N ASN A 327 -20.73 31.30 -0.68
CA ASN A 327 -19.99 31.56 0.55
C ASN A 327 -20.75 31.16 1.82
N ARG A 328 -22.00 30.73 1.69
CA ARG A 328 -22.83 30.35 2.84
C ARG A 328 -22.64 28.89 3.15
N ARG A 329 -22.29 28.59 4.39
CA ARG A 329 -22.25 27.23 4.90
C ARG A 329 -23.67 26.70 5.06
N THR A 330 -23.94 25.48 4.55
CA THR A 330 -25.26 24.86 4.54
C THR A 330 -25.30 23.50 5.23
N GLY A 331 -24.13 22.94 5.63
CA GLY A 331 -24.06 21.67 6.32
C GLY A 331 -22.63 21.29 6.71
N GLY A 332 -22.45 20.06 7.19
CA GLY A 332 -21.16 19.47 7.55
C GLY A 332 -20.85 19.55 9.05
N GLN A 333 -21.87 19.71 9.91
CA GLN A 333 -21.71 19.52 11.35
C GLN A 333 -21.51 18.04 11.68
N THR A 334 -22.17 17.17 10.94
CA THR A 334 -22.01 15.72 11.01
C THR A 334 -21.59 15.17 9.65
N GLU A 335 -21.11 13.93 9.59
CA GLU A 335 -20.83 13.27 8.31
C GLU A 335 -22.11 13.01 7.50
N GLU A 336 -23.19 12.69 8.21
CA GLU A 336 -24.52 12.50 7.62
C GLU A 336 -24.98 13.74 6.89
N ASP A 337 -24.72 14.95 7.41
CA ASP A 337 -25.01 16.22 6.73
C ASP A 337 -24.32 16.32 5.37
N VAL A 338 -23.07 15.83 5.28
CA VAL A 338 -22.31 15.83 4.03
C VAL A 338 -23.01 14.95 2.99
N TYR A 339 -23.38 13.73 3.36
CA TYR A 339 -24.08 12.79 2.47
C TYR A 339 -25.50 13.25 2.14
N ALA A 340 -26.25 13.73 3.12
CA ALA A 340 -27.61 14.24 2.93
C ALA A 340 -27.66 15.42 1.95
N SER A 341 -26.64 16.31 1.96
CA SER A 341 -26.53 17.41 1.00
C SER A 341 -26.41 16.93 -0.47
N LEU A 342 -26.04 15.68 -0.67
CA LEU A 342 -25.87 15.02 -1.96
C LEU A 342 -27.02 14.07 -2.32
N ASP A 343 -28.08 14.00 -1.49
CA ASP A 343 -29.17 13.02 -1.55
C ASP A 343 -28.65 11.56 -1.47
N LEU A 344 -27.61 11.36 -0.67
CA LEU A 344 -27.03 10.04 -0.41
C LEU A 344 -27.30 9.63 1.03
N PRO A 345 -27.56 8.35 1.31
CA PRO A 345 -27.48 7.83 2.66
C PRO A 345 -26.03 7.87 3.15
N TYR A 346 -25.87 7.82 4.47
CA TYR A 346 -24.55 7.67 5.07
C TYR A 346 -23.85 6.41 4.52
N ILE A 347 -22.57 6.55 4.21
CA ILE A 347 -21.72 5.44 3.76
C ILE A 347 -20.70 5.17 4.86
N GLU A 348 -20.67 3.94 5.35
CA GLU A 348 -19.75 3.53 6.39
C GLU A 348 -18.28 3.72 5.98
N PRO A 349 -17.38 4.12 6.90
CA PRO A 349 -15.97 4.37 6.60
C PRO A 349 -15.28 3.23 5.87
N GLU A 350 -15.56 1.99 6.25
CA GLU A 350 -14.98 0.78 5.68
C GLU A 350 -15.26 0.61 4.18
N LEU A 351 -16.36 1.19 3.70
CA LEU A 351 -16.80 1.10 2.30
C LEU A 351 -16.22 2.22 1.42
N ARG A 352 -15.64 3.29 1.99
CA ARG A 352 -15.23 4.53 1.28
C ARG A 352 -13.94 4.38 0.47
N GLU A 353 -13.93 3.51 -0.55
CA GLU A 353 -12.74 3.23 -1.37
C GLU A 353 -12.94 3.54 -2.87
N ASP A 354 -14.07 4.16 -3.25
CA ASP A 354 -14.48 4.42 -4.66
C ASP A 354 -14.50 3.14 -5.51
N ARG A 355 -15.13 2.09 -4.94
CA ARG A 355 -15.30 0.76 -5.57
C ARG A 355 -16.74 0.45 -5.90
N GLY A 356 -17.56 1.48 -6.08
CA GLY A 356 -18.98 1.36 -6.40
C GLY A 356 -19.94 1.61 -5.23
N GLU A 357 -19.41 1.92 -4.02
CA GLU A 357 -20.22 2.20 -2.83
C GLU A 357 -21.15 3.40 -3.02
N ILE A 358 -20.73 4.43 -3.76
CA ILE A 358 -21.58 5.61 -4.03
C ILE A 358 -22.77 5.25 -4.90
N GLN A 359 -22.57 4.38 -5.90
CA GLN A 359 -23.66 3.90 -6.72
C GLN A 359 -24.58 2.96 -5.94
N ALA A 360 -24.02 2.06 -5.13
CA ALA A 360 -24.79 1.20 -4.24
C ALA A 360 -25.62 2.00 -3.23
N ALA A 361 -25.08 3.12 -2.72
CA ALA A 361 -25.79 4.04 -1.85
C ALA A 361 -27.02 4.65 -2.55
N ARG A 362 -26.88 5.15 -3.79
CA ARG A 362 -28.00 5.69 -4.59
C ARG A 362 -29.10 4.66 -4.83
N GLU A 363 -28.71 3.41 -5.02
CA GLU A 363 -29.60 2.30 -5.28
C GLU A 363 -30.13 1.61 -4.00
N LYS A 364 -29.78 2.14 -2.82
CA LYS A 364 -30.12 1.57 -1.50
C LYS A 364 -29.68 0.11 -1.34
N ARG A 365 -28.50 -0.22 -1.87
CA ARG A 365 -27.90 -1.57 -1.88
C ARG A 365 -26.58 -1.63 -1.11
N LEU A 366 -26.35 -0.68 -0.19
CA LEU A 366 -25.17 -0.77 0.68
C LEU A 366 -25.24 -2.04 1.53
N PRO A 367 -24.12 -2.75 1.71
CA PRO A 367 -24.06 -3.88 2.63
C PRO A 367 -24.22 -3.40 4.07
N HIS A 368 -24.88 -4.21 4.90
CA HIS A 368 -24.84 -4.02 6.34
C HIS A 368 -23.50 -4.56 6.87
N LEU A 369 -22.77 -3.71 7.56
CA LEU A 369 -21.57 -4.15 8.27
C LEU A 369 -21.99 -4.80 9.59
N VAL A 370 -21.40 -5.97 9.90
CA VAL A 370 -21.70 -6.78 11.09
C VAL A 370 -20.77 -6.35 12.23
#